data_6a47c3904d213ec65b072003b01356c7
#
_entry.id   6a47c3904d213ec65b072003b01356c7
#
_cell.length_a   1.000
_cell.length_b   1.000
_cell.length_c   1.000
_cell.angle_alpha   90.00
_cell.angle_beta   90.00
_cell.angle_gamma   90.00
#
_symmetry.space_group_name_H-M   'P 1'
#
loop_
_entity.id
_entity.type
_entity.pdbx_description
1 polymer ?
#
loop_
_entity_poly.entity_id
_entity_poly.type
_entity_poly.pdbx_seq_one_letter_code
_entity_poly.pdbx_strand_id
1 'polypeptide(L)'
;MEPTSSFNRGERKKRSSLVTGSEVQSQASGASCFITTDSEKSLVSRQASQVEQIELRTYVFLDSLQPQLAAYMGTVSRGFLPIPGDSCLWMEVSPGMAVHRVTDIALKASNVRLGQMIVERAFGSLALYHKDQSTVLHSGDVVLDAIGSEVRKRTKPATSWTEVIRAITPDHAVLINRQNRSGSMIQSGMSMFILETEPAGYVLKAANEAEKASNITIVDVKAVGAFGRLTLAGKEGDVEEAAAAAIRAIEEISNY
;
A
#
# COMPACT_ATOMS: atom_id res chain seq x y z
N MET A 1 50.86 26.73 -15.22
CA MET A 1 50.44 28.14 -15.12
C MET A 1 49.17 28.18 -14.28
N GLU A 2 49.38 28.37 -12.98
CA GLU A 2 48.30 28.83 -12.06
C GLU A 2 48.12 30.34 -12.25
N PRO A 3 46.94 30.87 -11.84
CA PRO A 3 47.00 31.59 -10.59
C PRO A 3 45.78 31.40 -9.66
N THR A 4 46.11 31.28 -8.41
CA THR A 4 45.47 31.56 -7.15
C THR A 4 44.53 32.75 -7.14
N SER A 5 43.36 32.60 -6.47
CA SER A 5 42.65 33.74 -5.86
C SER A 5 42.06 33.38 -4.50
N SER A 6 42.44 34.17 -3.56
CA SER A 6 42.24 34.19 -2.12
C SER A 6 40.80 34.35 -1.69
N PHE A 7 40.42 33.61 -0.65
CA PHE A 7 39.14 33.75 0.05
C PHE A 7 39.33 34.67 1.29
N ASN A 8 38.59 35.72 1.32
CA ASN A 8 38.61 36.75 2.37
C ASN A 8 37.66 36.38 3.49
N ARG A 9 38.21 36.26 4.72
CA ARG A 9 37.43 36.05 5.98
C ARG A 9 36.96 37.40 6.50
N GLY A 10 35.64 37.57 6.60
CA GLY A 10 35.01 38.67 7.31
C GLY A 10 34.75 38.35 8.78
N GLU A 11 35.45 39.02 9.65
CA GLU A 11 35.25 39.00 11.11
C GLU A 11 33.92 39.62 11.51
N ARG A 12 33.16 38.94 12.38
CA ARG A 12 32.04 39.57 13.12
C ARG A 12 32.43 39.85 14.57
N LYS A 13 32.46 41.12 14.88
CA LYS A 13 32.65 41.69 16.23
C LYS A 13 31.57 41.26 17.20
N LYS A 14 32.02 40.77 18.36
CA LYS A 14 31.25 40.66 19.59
C LYS A 14 30.97 42.07 20.16
N ARG A 15 29.72 42.31 20.54
CA ARG A 15 29.38 43.38 21.50
C ARG A 15 28.82 42.75 22.75
N SER A 16 29.55 42.89 23.83
CA SER A 16 29.14 42.66 25.21
C SER A 16 28.44 43.90 25.73
N SER A 17 27.31 43.73 26.40
CA SER A 17 26.84 44.70 27.36
C SER A 17 26.34 43.97 28.59
N LEU A 18 27.07 44.14 29.68
CA LEU A 18 26.68 43.86 31.06
C LEU A 18 25.56 44.83 31.46
N VAL A 19 24.52 44.28 32.11
CA VAL A 19 23.71 45.04 33.07
C VAL A 19 23.52 44.18 34.31
N THR A 20 23.89 44.77 35.43
CA THR A 20 23.92 44.28 36.78
C THR A 20 22.54 44.20 37.43
N GLY A 21 22.33 43.18 38.19
CA GLY A 21 21.77 42.99 39.52
C GLY A 21 20.46 43.65 39.92
N SER A 22 19.54 42.90 40.39
CA SER A 22 19.10 42.86 41.80
C SER A 22 17.77 42.13 41.95
N GLU A 23 17.75 41.35 42.98
CA GLU A 23 16.67 40.99 43.90
C GLU A 23 15.72 39.84 43.56
N VAL A 24 15.94 38.87 44.37
CA VAL A 24 15.12 37.71 44.73
C VAL A 24 13.84 38.20 45.42
N GLN A 25 12.69 37.76 44.92
CA GLN A 25 11.54 37.49 45.78
C GLN A 25 10.81 36.23 45.34
N SER A 26 10.83 35.27 46.24
CA SER A 26 10.03 34.05 46.24
C SER A 26 8.55 34.40 46.39
N GLN A 27 7.70 33.89 45.49
CA GLN A 27 6.31 33.57 45.88
C GLN A 27 5.87 32.28 45.18
N ALA A 28 5.29 31.46 46.01
CA ALA A 28 4.82 30.12 45.77
C ALA A 28 3.49 30.09 45.00
N SER A 29 3.25 28.88 44.44
CA SER A 29 1.94 28.28 44.15
C SER A 29 0.98 29.03 43.21
N GLY A 30 0.89 28.53 42.02
CA GLY A 30 -0.23 28.74 41.13
C GLY A 30 -0.37 27.51 40.23
N ALA A 31 -0.94 26.43 40.75
CA ALA A 31 -1.46 25.37 39.92
C ALA A 31 -2.56 25.96 39.03
N SER A 32 -2.23 26.26 37.78
CA SER A 32 -3.20 26.68 36.79
C SER A 32 -4.10 25.45 36.50
N CYS A 33 -5.20 25.38 37.23
CA CYS A 33 -6.29 24.52 36.91
C CYS A 33 -6.93 25.05 35.60
N PHE A 34 -6.60 24.41 34.47
CA PHE A 34 -7.32 24.67 33.24
C PHE A 34 -8.77 24.20 33.42
N ILE A 35 -9.65 25.17 33.76
CA ILE A 35 -11.10 24.96 33.73
C ILE A 35 -11.49 24.89 32.25
N THR A 36 -11.55 23.67 31.70
CA THR A 36 -12.18 23.44 30.40
C THR A 36 -13.64 23.80 30.47
N THR A 37 -14.06 24.76 29.67
CA THR A 37 -15.46 25.21 29.61
C THR A 37 -16.37 24.08 29.13
N ASP A 38 -17.64 24.06 29.54
CA ASP A 38 -18.58 23.04 29.13
C ASP A 38 -18.76 22.97 27.60
N SER A 39 -18.50 24.08 26.89
CA SER A 39 -18.44 24.09 25.40
C SER A 39 -17.27 23.31 24.84
N GLU A 40 -16.07 23.35 25.46
CA GLU A 40 -14.93 22.55 25.02
C GLU A 40 -15.14 21.07 25.30
N LYS A 41 -15.73 20.73 26.46
CA LYS A 41 -16.13 19.33 26.75
C LYS A 41 -17.18 18.83 25.78
N SER A 42 -18.14 19.66 25.35
CA SER A 42 -19.16 19.30 24.37
C SER A 42 -18.58 19.14 22.94
N LEU A 43 -17.56 19.91 22.59
CA LEU A 43 -16.83 19.77 21.33
C LEU A 43 -15.98 18.49 21.31
N VAL A 44 -15.25 18.22 22.39
CA VAL A 44 -14.45 17.00 22.55
C VAL A 44 -15.35 15.76 22.58
N SER A 45 -16.52 15.81 23.26
CA SER A 45 -17.47 14.70 23.27
C SER A 45 -18.17 14.50 21.93
N ARG A 46 -18.45 15.57 21.18
CA ARG A 46 -18.98 15.47 19.81
C ARG A 46 -17.93 14.94 18.82
N GLN A 47 -16.67 15.25 18.99
CA GLN A 47 -15.57 14.65 18.21
C GLN A 47 -15.32 13.18 18.58
N ALA A 48 -15.48 12.82 19.86
CA ALA A 48 -15.36 11.43 20.32
C ALA A 48 -16.51 10.53 19.85
N SER A 49 -17.69 11.09 19.52
CA SER A 49 -18.84 10.33 19.01
C SER A 49 -18.84 10.12 17.49
N GLN A 50 -17.93 10.75 16.76
CA GLN A 50 -17.64 10.45 15.35
C GLN A 50 -16.34 9.64 15.24
N VAL A 51 -16.29 8.48 15.89
CA VAL A 51 -15.36 7.44 15.45
C VAL A 51 -15.86 7.02 14.08
N GLU A 52 -15.30 7.61 13.02
CA GLU A 52 -15.55 7.18 11.66
C GLU A 52 -15.39 5.67 11.61
N GLN A 53 -16.46 4.99 11.21
CA GLN A 53 -16.45 3.53 11.08
C GLN A 53 -15.45 3.16 10.01
N ILE A 54 -14.47 2.32 10.37
CA ILE A 54 -13.49 1.84 9.39
C ILE A 54 -14.21 0.89 8.44
N GLU A 55 -14.26 1.26 7.17
CA GLU A 55 -14.80 0.44 6.10
C GLU A 55 -13.70 -0.48 5.54
N LEU A 56 -13.98 -1.78 5.48
CA LEU A 56 -13.14 -2.76 4.80
C LEU A 56 -13.45 -2.74 3.31
N ARG A 57 -12.48 -2.29 2.50
CA ARG A 57 -12.65 -2.25 1.04
C ARG A 57 -12.16 -3.53 0.37
N THR A 58 -10.96 -4.00 0.71
CA THR A 58 -10.45 -5.28 0.22
C THR A 58 -9.91 -6.13 1.36
N TYR A 59 -10.01 -7.43 1.18
CA TYR A 59 -9.35 -8.46 1.97
C TYR A 59 -8.94 -9.56 0.99
N VAL A 60 -7.68 -9.56 0.61
CA VAL A 60 -7.13 -10.48 -0.39
C VAL A 60 -6.07 -11.34 0.27
N PHE A 61 -6.38 -12.61 0.44
CA PHE A 61 -5.43 -13.60 0.92
C PHE A 61 -4.83 -14.36 -0.26
N LEU A 62 -3.51 -14.39 -0.32
CA LEU A 62 -2.71 -15.18 -1.25
C LEU A 62 -2.00 -16.26 -0.44
N ASP A 63 -2.33 -17.50 -0.69
CA ASP A 63 -1.81 -18.68 -0.01
C ASP A 63 -0.30 -18.87 -0.22
N SER A 64 0.16 -18.52 -1.43
CA SER A 64 1.55 -18.61 -1.85
C SER A 64 1.84 -17.57 -2.92
N LEU A 65 2.71 -16.63 -2.62
CA LEU A 65 3.15 -15.62 -3.58
C LEU A 65 3.96 -16.25 -4.70
N GLN A 66 3.54 -16.01 -5.93
CA GLN A 66 4.28 -16.43 -7.10
C GLN A 66 5.54 -15.59 -7.29
N PRO A 67 6.62 -16.15 -7.90
CA PRO A 67 7.92 -15.51 -7.96
C PRO A 67 7.94 -14.13 -8.63
N GLN A 68 7.28 -13.95 -9.77
CA GLN A 68 7.27 -12.68 -10.49
C GLN A 68 6.45 -11.63 -9.74
N LEU A 69 5.28 -12.03 -9.19
CA LEU A 69 4.47 -11.14 -8.37
C LEU A 69 5.22 -10.70 -7.11
N ALA A 70 5.91 -11.63 -6.42
CA ALA A 70 6.74 -11.31 -5.26
C ALA A 70 7.87 -10.34 -5.64
N ALA A 71 8.57 -10.59 -6.75
CA ALA A 71 9.61 -9.70 -7.26
C ALA A 71 9.07 -8.31 -7.57
N TYR A 72 7.91 -8.22 -8.26
CA TYR A 72 7.27 -6.95 -8.57
C TYR A 72 6.87 -6.19 -7.29
N MET A 73 6.19 -6.84 -6.35
CA MET A 73 5.81 -6.23 -5.07
C MET A 73 7.05 -5.78 -4.29
N GLY A 74 8.16 -6.48 -4.39
CA GLY A 74 9.44 -6.10 -3.79
C GLY A 74 10.00 -4.79 -4.33
N THR A 75 9.75 -4.45 -5.61
CA THR A 75 10.23 -3.18 -6.20
C THR A 75 9.50 -1.95 -5.66
N VAL A 76 8.27 -2.12 -5.18
CA VAL A 76 7.42 -1.03 -4.65
C VAL A 76 7.30 -1.07 -3.12
N SER A 77 7.76 -2.15 -2.48
CA SER A 77 7.73 -2.32 -1.04
C SER A 77 8.68 -1.35 -0.33
N ARG A 78 8.24 -0.81 0.82
CA ARG A 78 9.05 0.06 1.68
C ARG A 78 9.36 -0.56 3.04
N GLY A 79 8.84 -1.76 3.29
CA GLY A 79 9.07 -2.55 4.49
C GLY A 79 9.85 -3.82 4.18
N PHE A 80 9.45 -4.93 4.79
CA PHE A 80 10.04 -6.23 4.50
C PHE A 80 9.70 -6.68 3.07
N LEU A 81 10.71 -7.20 2.37
CA LEU A 81 10.53 -7.71 1.03
C LEU A 81 9.69 -9.00 1.05
N PRO A 82 8.74 -9.16 0.11
CA PRO A 82 8.02 -10.42 -0.06
C PRO A 82 8.98 -11.52 -0.53
N ILE A 83 8.75 -12.72 -0.04
CA ILE A 83 9.52 -13.91 -0.42
C ILE A 83 8.60 -14.81 -1.25
N PRO A 84 9.02 -15.30 -2.42
CA PRO A 84 8.25 -16.28 -3.19
C PRO A 84 7.90 -17.49 -2.31
N GLY A 85 6.65 -17.93 -2.36
CA GLY A 85 6.13 -19.01 -1.54
C GLY A 85 5.58 -18.59 -0.18
N ASP A 86 5.88 -17.38 0.32
CA ASP A 86 5.23 -16.85 1.53
C ASP A 86 3.74 -16.56 1.25
N SER A 87 2.94 -16.63 2.31
CA SER A 87 1.56 -16.15 2.28
C SER A 87 1.52 -14.64 2.41
N CYS A 88 0.56 -14.02 1.75
CA CYS A 88 0.32 -12.59 1.80
C CYS A 88 -1.14 -12.28 2.13
N LEU A 89 -1.35 -11.32 3.02
CA LEU A 89 -2.64 -10.66 3.19
C LEU A 89 -2.52 -9.21 2.76
N TRP A 90 -3.32 -8.85 1.76
CA TRP A 90 -3.53 -7.47 1.36
C TRP A 90 -4.87 -6.98 1.86
N MET A 91 -4.86 -5.86 2.56
CA MET A 91 -6.07 -5.20 3.04
C MET A 91 -6.11 -3.75 2.58
N GLU A 92 -7.30 -3.26 2.24
CA GLU A 92 -7.55 -1.85 1.96
C GLU A 92 -8.72 -1.37 2.81
N VAL A 93 -8.56 -0.23 3.44
CA VAL A 93 -9.54 0.38 4.34
C VAL A 93 -9.82 1.84 3.99
N SER A 94 -10.99 2.32 4.37
CA SER A 94 -11.40 3.72 4.33
C SER A 94 -11.89 4.16 5.73
N PRO A 95 -11.57 5.37 6.20
CA PRO A 95 -10.71 6.38 5.58
C PRO A 95 -9.23 5.95 5.55
N GLY A 96 -8.46 6.50 4.62
CA GLY A 96 -7.08 6.02 4.36
C GLY A 96 -6.16 6.02 5.57
N MET A 97 -6.25 7.03 6.46
CA MET A 97 -5.43 7.11 7.68
C MET A 97 -5.73 6.02 8.71
N ALA A 98 -6.89 5.36 8.62
CA ALA A 98 -7.22 4.23 9.48
C ALA A 98 -6.27 3.04 9.30
N VAL A 99 -5.55 2.97 8.19
CA VAL A 99 -4.53 1.93 7.94
C VAL A 99 -3.44 1.89 9.02
N HIS A 100 -3.10 3.02 9.64
CA HIS A 100 -2.13 3.06 10.74
C HIS A 100 -2.62 2.25 11.95
N ARG A 101 -3.91 2.41 12.32
CA ARG A 101 -4.53 1.65 13.40
C ARG A 101 -4.61 0.17 13.05
N VAL A 102 -5.04 -0.14 11.84
CA VAL A 102 -5.16 -1.52 11.33
C VAL A 102 -3.79 -2.21 11.33
N THR A 103 -2.75 -1.52 10.87
CA THR A 103 -1.38 -2.03 10.88
C THR A 103 -0.86 -2.31 12.29
N ASP A 104 -1.07 -1.40 13.24
CA ASP A 104 -0.63 -1.58 14.62
C ASP A 104 -1.31 -2.80 15.28
N ILE A 105 -2.61 -2.97 15.06
CA ILE A 105 -3.38 -4.14 15.52
C ILE A 105 -2.81 -5.42 14.93
N ALA A 106 -2.61 -5.46 13.61
CA ALA A 106 -2.08 -6.63 12.92
C ALA A 106 -0.70 -7.06 13.43
N LEU A 107 0.21 -6.12 13.61
CA LEU A 107 1.57 -6.38 14.10
C LEU A 107 1.62 -6.80 15.57
N LYS A 108 0.65 -6.38 16.39
CA LYS A 108 0.52 -6.83 17.79
C LYS A 108 -0.14 -8.19 17.92
N ALA A 109 -0.96 -8.58 16.95
CA ALA A 109 -1.68 -9.85 16.96
C ALA A 109 -0.78 -11.05 16.71
N SER A 110 0.21 -10.92 15.82
CA SER A 110 1.06 -12.03 15.41
C SER A 110 2.40 -11.56 14.84
N ASN A 111 3.33 -12.49 14.62
CA ASN A 111 4.68 -12.22 14.11
C ASN A 111 4.69 -12.09 12.57
N VAL A 112 3.74 -11.34 12.02
CA VAL A 112 3.71 -11.03 10.57
C VAL A 112 4.72 -9.95 10.21
N ARG A 113 5.20 -9.97 8.98
CA ARG A 113 6.11 -8.96 8.43
C ARG A 113 5.31 -7.94 7.62
N LEU A 114 5.45 -6.67 7.98
CA LEU A 114 4.87 -5.56 7.22
C LEU A 114 5.73 -5.25 6.00
N GLY A 115 5.23 -5.53 4.81
CA GLY A 115 5.92 -5.22 3.57
C GLY A 115 5.60 -3.85 3.04
N GLN A 116 4.35 -3.43 3.20
CA GLN A 116 3.88 -2.17 2.65
C GLN A 116 2.73 -1.61 3.48
N MET A 117 2.76 -0.29 3.67
CA MET A 117 1.65 0.48 4.20
C MET A 117 1.60 1.79 3.40
N ILE A 118 0.50 2.04 2.70
CA ILE A 118 0.34 3.19 1.82
C ILE A 118 -1.00 3.85 2.10
N VAL A 119 -1.00 5.19 2.13
CA VAL A 119 -2.21 6.00 2.06
C VAL A 119 -2.24 6.68 0.71
N GLU A 120 -3.25 6.37 -0.09
CA GLU A 120 -3.48 6.98 -1.40
C GLU A 120 -4.86 7.61 -1.43
N ARG A 121 -4.90 8.95 -1.33
CA ARG A 121 -6.12 9.75 -1.27
C ARG A 121 -7.04 9.29 -0.13
N ALA A 122 -8.19 8.66 -0.48
CA ALA A 122 -9.20 8.21 0.47
C ALA A 122 -8.92 6.84 1.08
N PHE A 123 -7.99 6.07 0.53
CA PHE A 123 -7.78 4.67 0.87
C PHE A 123 -6.42 4.43 1.52
N GLY A 124 -6.39 3.52 2.48
CA GLY A 124 -5.18 3.02 3.10
C GLY A 124 -5.03 1.54 2.84
N SER A 125 -3.87 1.12 2.34
CA SER A 125 -3.58 -0.27 2.00
C SER A 125 -2.37 -0.77 2.78
N LEU A 126 -2.40 -2.03 3.19
CA LEU A 126 -1.28 -2.70 3.83
C LEU A 126 -1.06 -4.10 3.23
N ALA A 127 0.19 -4.55 3.25
CA ALA A 127 0.59 -5.91 2.89
C ALA A 127 1.33 -6.57 4.04
N LEU A 128 0.85 -7.72 4.47
CA LEU A 128 1.43 -8.54 5.53
C LEU A 128 1.92 -9.86 4.93
N TYR A 129 3.13 -10.31 5.35
CA TYR A 129 3.73 -11.54 4.87
C TYR A 129 4.13 -12.46 6.02
N HIS A 130 3.99 -13.75 5.81
CA HIS A 130 4.58 -14.78 6.65
C HIS A 130 4.63 -16.11 5.88
N LYS A 131 5.63 -16.97 6.20
CA LYS A 131 5.72 -18.30 5.60
C LYS A 131 4.59 -19.24 5.99
N ASP A 132 3.99 -19.00 7.15
CA ASP A 132 2.89 -19.76 7.70
C ASP A 132 1.57 -19.02 7.48
N GLN A 133 0.65 -19.66 6.75
CA GLN A 133 -0.64 -19.13 6.37
C GLN A 133 -1.52 -18.79 7.59
N SER A 134 -1.50 -19.64 8.62
CA SER A 134 -2.31 -19.45 9.81
C SER A 134 -1.93 -18.19 10.57
N THR A 135 -0.66 -17.83 10.59
CA THR A 135 -0.14 -16.60 11.20
C THR A 135 -0.68 -15.37 10.52
N VAL A 136 -0.73 -15.38 9.17
CA VAL A 136 -1.27 -14.26 8.37
C VAL A 136 -2.78 -14.14 8.55
N LEU A 137 -3.50 -15.25 8.48
CA LEU A 137 -4.96 -15.29 8.65
C LEU A 137 -5.37 -14.83 10.05
N HIS A 138 -4.70 -15.32 11.10
CA HIS A 138 -4.96 -14.88 12.48
C HIS A 138 -4.79 -13.37 12.64
N SER A 139 -3.74 -12.79 12.04
CA SER A 139 -3.55 -11.33 12.05
C SER A 139 -4.71 -10.60 11.39
N GLY A 140 -5.21 -11.13 10.27
CA GLY A 140 -6.37 -10.59 9.57
C GLY A 140 -7.65 -10.68 10.39
N ASP A 141 -7.92 -11.82 11.03
CA ASP A 141 -9.09 -12.03 11.86
C ASP A 141 -9.15 -11.06 13.05
N VAL A 142 -8.02 -10.88 13.76
CA VAL A 142 -7.92 -9.90 14.86
C VAL A 142 -8.19 -8.48 14.39
N VAL A 143 -7.73 -8.12 13.19
CA VAL A 143 -8.03 -6.81 12.59
C VAL A 143 -9.51 -6.69 12.30
N LEU A 144 -10.14 -7.69 11.67
CA LEU A 144 -11.57 -7.68 11.35
C LEU A 144 -12.43 -7.52 12.61
N ASP A 145 -12.12 -8.26 13.65
CA ASP A 145 -12.81 -8.14 14.97
C ASP A 145 -12.67 -6.73 15.54
N ALA A 146 -11.47 -6.16 15.50
CA ALA A 146 -11.19 -4.84 16.06
C ALA A 146 -11.87 -3.68 15.31
N ILE A 147 -12.15 -3.85 14.01
CA ILE A 147 -12.90 -2.86 13.22
C ILE A 147 -14.40 -3.18 13.12
N GLY A 148 -14.86 -4.27 13.73
CA GLY A 148 -16.26 -4.69 13.69
C GLY A 148 -16.73 -5.11 12.29
N SER A 149 -15.85 -5.69 11.48
CA SER A 149 -16.13 -6.09 10.12
C SER A 149 -15.94 -7.60 9.91
N GLU A 150 -16.28 -8.07 8.74
CA GLU A 150 -16.15 -9.45 8.31
C GLU A 150 -15.65 -9.46 6.86
N VAL A 151 -15.00 -10.55 6.43
CA VAL A 151 -14.52 -10.70 5.04
C VAL A 151 -15.67 -10.50 4.04
N ARG A 152 -16.88 -10.94 4.35
CA ARG A 152 -18.06 -10.79 3.48
C ARG A 152 -18.55 -9.35 3.31
N LYS A 153 -18.18 -8.46 4.23
CA LYS A 153 -18.53 -7.03 4.17
C LYS A 153 -17.60 -6.21 3.30
N ARG A 154 -16.51 -6.80 2.77
CA ARG A 154 -15.63 -6.11 1.84
C ARG A 154 -16.38 -5.65 0.60
N THR A 155 -15.92 -4.57 -0.02
CA THR A 155 -16.44 -4.14 -1.32
C THR A 155 -16.21 -5.25 -2.34
N LYS A 156 -17.27 -5.69 -3.02
CA LYS A 156 -17.16 -6.72 -4.05
C LYS A 156 -16.31 -6.22 -5.21
N PRO A 157 -15.45 -7.07 -5.79
CA PRO A 157 -14.68 -6.68 -6.96
C PRO A 157 -15.58 -6.47 -8.19
N ALA A 158 -15.22 -5.46 -8.97
CA ALA A 158 -15.75 -5.24 -10.30
C ALA A 158 -14.60 -5.19 -11.31
N THR A 159 -14.79 -5.78 -12.47
CA THR A 159 -13.88 -5.66 -13.60
C THR A 159 -14.33 -4.47 -14.44
N SER A 160 -13.53 -3.40 -14.45
CA SER A 160 -13.83 -2.18 -15.21
C SER A 160 -13.41 -2.33 -16.67
N TRP A 161 -12.31 -3.03 -16.93
CA TRP A 161 -11.82 -3.29 -18.29
C TRP A 161 -11.01 -4.59 -18.35
N THR A 162 -11.13 -5.32 -19.45
CA THR A 162 -10.32 -6.51 -19.74
C THR A 162 -10.17 -6.69 -21.24
N GLU A 163 -8.95 -6.96 -21.71
CA GLU A 163 -8.67 -7.16 -23.12
C GLU A 163 -7.37 -7.94 -23.34
N VAL A 164 -7.34 -8.75 -24.41
CA VAL A 164 -6.12 -9.36 -24.93
C VAL A 164 -5.76 -8.70 -26.26
N ILE A 165 -4.63 -8.01 -26.28
CA ILE A 165 -4.06 -7.36 -27.47
C ILE A 165 -2.99 -8.28 -28.04
N ARG A 166 -3.21 -8.80 -29.26
CA ARG A 166 -2.32 -9.75 -29.91
C ARG A 166 -1.24 -9.05 -30.72
N ALA A 167 -0.06 -9.64 -30.75
CA ALA A 167 1.06 -9.24 -31.60
C ALA A 167 1.34 -7.72 -31.56
N ILE A 168 1.63 -7.18 -30.37
CA ILE A 168 1.86 -5.75 -30.17
C ILE A 168 2.95 -5.21 -31.09
N THR A 169 2.76 -3.99 -31.59
CA THR A 169 3.70 -3.31 -32.46
C THR A 169 4.97 -2.89 -31.72
N PRO A 170 6.10 -2.70 -32.43
CA PRO A 170 7.35 -2.25 -31.83
C PRO A 170 7.22 -0.94 -31.04
N ASP A 171 6.51 0.05 -31.60
CA ASP A 171 6.34 1.36 -30.96
C ASP A 171 5.51 1.25 -29.67
N HIS A 172 4.48 0.40 -29.67
CA HIS A 172 3.65 0.15 -28.48
C HIS A 172 4.49 -0.52 -27.38
N ALA A 173 5.28 -1.55 -27.71
CA ALA A 173 6.19 -2.20 -26.77
C ALA A 173 7.20 -1.21 -26.16
N VAL A 174 7.77 -0.32 -26.98
CA VAL A 174 8.71 0.72 -26.49
C VAL A 174 8.03 1.66 -25.50
N LEU A 175 6.80 2.11 -25.79
CA LEU A 175 6.06 3.01 -24.89
C LEU A 175 5.74 2.35 -23.55
N ILE A 176 5.26 1.10 -23.55
CA ILE A 176 4.98 0.34 -22.33
C ILE A 176 6.25 0.21 -21.49
N ASN A 177 7.36 -0.22 -22.09
CA ASN A 177 8.63 -0.41 -21.40
C ASN A 177 9.20 0.90 -20.82
N ARG A 178 8.93 2.04 -21.46
CA ARG A 178 9.35 3.34 -20.93
C ARG A 178 8.53 3.80 -19.73
N GLN A 179 7.25 3.46 -19.70
CA GLN A 179 6.36 3.84 -18.61
C GLN A 179 6.54 2.91 -17.41
N ASN A 180 6.77 1.63 -17.66
CA ASN A 180 6.96 0.61 -16.64
C ASN A 180 8.44 0.47 -16.26
N ARG A 181 8.79 0.84 -15.02
CA ARG A 181 10.15 0.75 -14.50
C ARG A 181 10.34 -0.34 -13.45
N SER A 182 9.26 -0.99 -13.05
CA SER A 182 9.26 -1.94 -11.92
C SER A 182 9.06 -3.38 -12.34
N GLY A 183 8.41 -3.61 -13.48
CA GLY A 183 8.14 -4.95 -14.01
C GLY A 183 9.09 -5.38 -15.10
N SER A 184 8.77 -6.52 -15.67
CA SER A 184 9.51 -7.08 -16.79
C SER A 184 9.18 -6.37 -18.11
N MET A 185 10.09 -6.49 -19.08
CA MET A 185 9.91 -5.88 -20.39
C MET A 185 9.01 -6.74 -21.28
N ILE A 186 8.15 -6.07 -22.04
CA ILE A 186 7.40 -6.68 -23.14
C ILE A 186 8.15 -6.50 -24.47
N GLN A 187 8.13 -7.52 -25.32
CA GLN A 187 8.74 -7.49 -26.63
C GLN A 187 7.70 -7.34 -27.74
N SER A 188 8.11 -6.70 -28.84
CA SER A 188 7.29 -6.64 -30.04
C SER A 188 6.90 -8.04 -30.54
N GLY A 189 5.66 -8.18 -30.97
CA GLY A 189 5.11 -9.46 -31.43
C GLY A 189 4.54 -10.35 -30.32
N MET A 190 4.79 -10.04 -29.05
CA MET A 190 4.09 -10.70 -27.93
C MET A 190 2.63 -10.30 -27.89
N SER A 191 1.79 -11.17 -27.33
CA SER A 191 0.45 -10.80 -26.89
C SER A 191 0.49 -10.20 -25.49
N MET A 192 -0.44 -9.30 -25.21
CA MET A 192 -0.56 -8.58 -23.95
C MET A 192 -1.99 -8.71 -23.43
N PHE A 193 -2.12 -9.04 -22.15
CA PHE A 193 -3.40 -8.99 -21.43
C PHE A 193 -3.40 -7.79 -20.51
N ILE A 194 -4.49 -7.05 -20.51
CA ILE A 194 -4.75 -5.94 -19.58
C ILE A 194 -6.03 -6.19 -18.81
N LEU A 195 -5.99 -5.91 -17.51
CA LEU A 195 -7.13 -6.01 -16.61
C LEU A 195 -7.17 -4.78 -15.70
N GLU A 196 -8.35 -4.18 -15.56
CA GLU A 196 -8.61 -3.15 -14.57
C GLU A 196 -9.72 -3.58 -13.62
N THR A 197 -9.48 -3.46 -12.31
CA THR A 197 -10.40 -3.87 -11.23
C THR A 197 -10.70 -2.72 -10.28
N GLU A 198 -11.87 -2.73 -9.66
CA GLU A 198 -12.25 -1.86 -8.55
C GLU A 198 -12.87 -2.72 -7.42
N PRO A 199 -12.39 -2.56 -6.16
CA PRO A 199 -11.20 -1.88 -5.66
C PRO A 199 -9.85 -2.39 -6.20
N ALA A 200 -8.80 -1.57 -6.04
CA ALA A 200 -7.50 -1.81 -6.65
C ALA A 200 -6.80 -3.10 -6.16
N GLY A 201 -6.92 -3.43 -4.89
CA GLY A 201 -6.19 -4.54 -4.27
C GLY A 201 -6.51 -5.92 -4.86
N TYR A 202 -7.66 -6.10 -5.49
CA TYR A 202 -8.06 -7.38 -6.08
C TYR A 202 -7.18 -7.82 -7.26
N VAL A 203 -6.53 -6.87 -7.90
CA VAL A 203 -5.59 -7.17 -9.00
C VAL A 203 -4.45 -8.10 -8.58
N LEU A 204 -4.07 -8.11 -7.29
CA LEU A 204 -3.04 -9.01 -6.76
C LEU A 204 -3.46 -10.48 -6.82
N LYS A 205 -4.73 -10.78 -6.53
CA LYS A 205 -5.25 -12.13 -6.69
C LYS A 205 -5.25 -12.56 -8.15
N ALA A 206 -5.72 -11.68 -9.03
CA ALA A 206 -5.70 -11.93 -10.47
C ALA A 206 -4.28 -12.20 -11.00
N ALA A 207 -3.30 -11.38 -10.60
CA ALA A 207 -1.91 -11.54 -11.00
C ALA A 207 -1.30 -12.87 -10.50
N ASN A 208 -1.58 -13.22 -9.23
CA ASN A 208 -1.07 -14.45 -8.63
C ASN A 208 -1.62 -15.72 -9.32
N GLU A 209 -2.91 -15.74 -9.57
CA GLU A 209 -3.53 -16.89 -10.24
C GLU A 209 -3.17 -16.97 -11.73
N ALA A 210 -3.00 -15.82 -12.40
CA ALA A 210 -2.50 -15.80 -13.78
C ALA A 210 -1.09 -16.39 -13.89
N GLU A 211 -0.18 -16.03 -12.98
CA GLU A 211 1.19 -16.56 -12.96
C GLU A 211 1.24 -18.06 -12.61
N LYS A 212 0.31 -18.55 -11.76
CA LYS A 212 0.17 -19.98 -11.48
C LYS A 212 -0.32 -20.79 -12.71
N ALA A 213 -1.15 -20.18 -13.55
CA ALA A 213 -1.83 -20.87 -14.63
C ALA A 213 -0.94 -21.11 -15.85
N SER A 214 -0.08 -20.14 -16.21
CA SER A 214 0.71 -20.25 -17.42
C SER A 214 2.04 -19.49 -17.39
N ASN A 215 2.89 -19.74 -18.39
CA ASN A 215 4.21 -19.13 -18.49
C ASN A 215 4.14 -17.73 -19.13
N ILE A 216 3.72 -16.77 -18.33
CA ILE A 216 3.62 -15.36 -18.71
C ILE A 216 4.70 -14.49 -18.05
N THR A 217 4.80 -13.26 -18.49
CA THR A 217 5.62 -12.23 -17.90
C THR A 217 4.73 -11.16 -17.28
N ILE A 218 4.93 -10.85 -15.99
CA ILE A 218 4.29 -9.71 -15.35
C ILE A 218 5.00 -8.42 -15.76
N VAL A 219 4.28 -7.59 -16.51
CA VAL A 219 4.79 -6.30 -16.99
C VAL A 219 4.50 -5.20 -15.98
N ASP A 220 3.27 -5.08 -15.50
CA ASP A 220 2.88 -4.06 -14.51
C ASP A 220 1.77 -4.57 -13.59
N VAL A 221 1.85 -4.23 -12.29
CA VAL A 221 0.78 -4.49 -11.30
C VAL A 221 0.61 -3.28 -10.41
N LYS A 222 -0.51 -2.60 -10.50
CA LYS A 222 -0.84 -1.46 -9.61
C LYS A 222 -2.03 -1.82 -8.74
N ALA A 223 -1.76 -2.09 -7.47
CA ALA A 223 -2.76 -2.51 -6.50
C ALA A 223 -3.21 -1.38 -5.55
N VAL A 224 -2.85 -0.13 -5.84
CA VAL A 224 -3.11 1.04 -5.00
C VAL A 224 -3.81 2.12 -5.82
N GLY A 225 -4.76 2.82 -5.21
CA GLY A 225 -5.55 3.88 -5.83
C GLY A 225 -6.99 3.47 -6.07
N ALA A 226 -7.68 4.17 -6.97
CA ALA A 226 -9.08 3.88 -7.28
C ALA A 226 -9.24 2.55 -8.02
N PHE A 227 -8.34 2.29 -8.98
CA PHE A 227 -8.39 1.12 -9.84
C PHE A 227 -7.10 0.30 -9.75
N GLY A 228 -7.24 -1.02 -9.65
CA GLY A 228 -6.16 -1.97 -9.80
C GLY A 228 -5.88 -2.22 -11.27
N ARG A 229 -4.61 -2.31 -11.67
CA ARG A 229 -4.22 -2.56 -13.06
C ARG A 229 -3.21 -3.67 -13.15
N LEU A 230 -3.45 -4.60 -14.06
CA LEU A 230 -2.57 -5.70 -14.40
C LEU A 230 -2.23 -5.65 -15.87
N THR A 231 -0.96 -5.79 -16.18
CA THR A 231 -0.48 -6.00 -17.55
C THR A 231 0.41 -7.24 -17.56
N LEU A 232 0.02 -8.23 -18.35
CA LEU A 232 0.80 -9.45 -18.59
C LEU A 232 1.22 -9.51 -20.05
N ALA A 233 2.31 -10.22 -20.33
CA ALA A 233 2.79 -10.46 -21.68
C ALA A 233 3.31 -11.88 -21.85
N GLY A 234 3.24 -12.41 -23.08
CA GLY A 234 3.72 -13.73 -23.41
C GLY A 234 3.34 -14.17 -24.82
N LYS A 235 3.40 -15.48 -25.04
CA LYS A 235 2.82 -16.10 -26.22
C LYS A 235 1.30 -16.03 -26.14
N GLU A 236 0.63 -16.03 -27.28
CA GLU A 236 -0.83 -15.85 -27.35
C GLU A 236 -1.59 -16.86 -26.48
N GLY A 237 -1.32 -18.15 -26.62
CA GLY A 237 -1.99 -19.18 -25.83
C GLY A 237 -1.72 -19.07 -24.32
N ASP A 238 -0.47 -18.75 -23.93
CA ASP A 238 -0.11 -18.56 -22.51
C ASP A 238 -0.85 -17.36 -21.92
N VAL A 239 -0.97 -16.29 -22.68
CA VAL A 239 -1.68 -15.05 -22.26
C VAL A 239 -3.19 -15.29 -22.16
N GLU A 240 -3.78 -16.04 -23.06
CA GLU A 240 -5.22 -16.39 -23.02
C GLU A 240 -5.55 -17.25 -21.80
N GLU A 241 -4.70 -18.23 -21.46
CA GLU A 241 -4.86 -19.06 -20.27
C GLU A 241 -4.71 -18.25 -18.99
N ALA A 242 -3.69 -17.39 -18.91
CA ALA A 242 -3.48 -16.47 -17.79
C ALA A 242 -4.66 -15.50 -17.60
N ALA A 243 -5.16 -14.93 -18.70
CA ALA A 243 -6.32 -14.04 -18.69
C ALA A 243 -7.57 -14.75 -18.13
N ALA A 244 -7.83 -15.97 -18.61
CA ALA A 244 -8.96 -16.76 -18.10
C ALA A 244 -8.82 -17.08 -16.60
N ALA A 245 -7.61 -17.39 -16.11
CA ALA A 245 -7.35 -17.63 -14.69
C ALA A 245 -7.53 -16.36 -13.86
N ALA A 246 -7.02 -15.21 -14.33
CA ALA A 246 -7.17 -13.92 -13.68
C ALA A 246 -8.64 -13.52 -13.50
N ILE A 247 -9.44 -13.67 -14.57
CA ILE A 247 -10.88 -13.33 -14.56
C ILE A 247 -11.62 -14.26 -13.60
N ARG A 248 -11.42 -15.58 -13.69
CA ARG A 248 -12.03 -16.54 -12.75
C ARG A 248 -11.73 -16.20 -11.29
N ALA A 249 -10.49 -15.84 -10.99
CA ALA A 249 -10.10 -15.48 -9.62
C ALA A 249 -10.86 -14.27 -9.07
N ILE A 250 -11.19 -13.28 -9.91
CA ILE A 250 -12.01 -12.13 -9.54
C ILE A 250 -13.49 -12.54 -9.37
N GLU A 251 -14.02 -13.36 -10.27
CA GLU A 251 -15.40 -13.86 -10.20
C GLU A 251 -15.64 -14.70 -8.96
N GLU A 252 -14.70 -15.57 -8.58
CA GLU A 252 -14.77 -16.35 -7.34
C GLU A 252 -14.90 -15.47 -6.11
N ILE A 253 -14.12 -14.38 -6.02
CA ILE A 253 -14.23 -13.42 -4.91
C ILE A 253 -15.60 -12.73 -4.90
N SER A 254 -16.17 -12.42 -6.05
CA SER A 254 -17.47 -11.74 -6.18
C SER A 254 -18.64 -12.60 -5.69
N ASN A 255 -18.49 -13.93 -5.75
CA ASN A 255 -19.52 -14.90 -5.38
C ASN A 255 -19.57 -15.20 -3.87
N TYR A 256 -18.55 -14.77 -3.12
CA TYR A 256 -18.46 -14.86 -1.66
C TYR A 256 -18.74 -13.49 -1.03
#